data_88576c4ed220db7fafe813f020939427
#
_entry.id   88576c4ed220db7fafe813f020939427
#
_cell.length_a   1.000
_cell.length_b   1.000
_cell.length_c   1.000
_cell.angle_alpha   90.00
_cell.angle_beta   90.00
_cell.angle_gamma   90.00
#
_symmetry.space_group_name_H-M   'P 1'
#
loop_
_entity.id
_entity.type
_entity.pdbx_description
1 polymer ?
#
loop_
_entity_poly.entity_id
_entity_poly.type
_entity_poly.pdbx_seq_one_letter_code
_entity_poly.pdbx_strand_id
1 'polypeptide(L)'
;MSNLRTASQLSHLEALATQAEDGSWQGQFRSLRLSSVFQPVVTLSTGRVVGHEGLVRLDYADGRGATPFRFFSGGLDEAGLVELDTLCRLLHLRNFQGQAGTADSWLFLNVSPMVVASHRRHGEVLANMLDQNGFDPARVVVEIAESGVQDGDTLADAVAHYRQIGCLVAIDDYGVGLSSLTRLWSLGVDIVKLDRELLLAALARHEERRLLPGLVEFLHDCGALVLMEGVETRDEALLALEVGCDLAQGFHFAFPAPALRATAEVIPIDTLRTAALTPAAASRPDSWHLQLAAAAQRLAGGATLADATAPMQGDAALLRCYWLDSDGIQRSDSLLGVNAIRPRFAMLLDRPGSDVSGRGFFARAIANPDSVQRSRAYLQRGFGVACVTLAVTAPLAGAPGVLCCDVAWRA
;
A
#
# COMPACT_ATOMS: atom_id res chain seq x y z
N MET A 1 -9.54 11.27 -33.18
CA MET A 1 -8.13 11.21 -33.68
C MET A 1 -7.16 10.74 -32.58
N SER A 2 -7.42 10.99 -31.27
CA SER A 2 -6.62 10.50 -30.13
C SER A 2 -6.55 8.98 -30.11
N ASN A 3 -7.66 8.26 -30.09
CA ASN A 3 -7.72 6.80 -29.99
C ASN A 3 -6.98 6.04 -31.10
N LEU A 4 -6.94 6.56 -32.33
CA LEU A 4 -6.22 5.93 -33.43
C LEU A 4 -4.69 6.02 -33.25
N ARG A 5 -4.19 7.14 -32.71
CA ARG A 5 -2.76 7.31 -32.42
C ARG A 5 -2.31 6.43 -31.28
N THR A 6 -3.14 6.31 -30.23
CA THR A 6 -2.86 5.47 -29.07
C THR A 6 -2.85 4.00 -29.43
N ALA A 7 -3.81 3.53 -30.23
CA ALA A 7 -3.84 2.16 -30.73
C ALA A 7 -2.62 1.82 -31.60
N SER A 8 -2.20 2.75 -32.50
CA SER A 8 -0.99 2.58 -33.32
C SER A 8 0.28 2.53 -32.46
N GLN A 9 0.35 3.34 -31.38
CA GLN A 9 1.49 3.33 -30.47
C GLN A 9 1.58 2.03 -29.69
N LEU A 10 0.47 1.50 -29.18
CA LEU A 10 0.44 0.20 -28.51
C LEU A 10 0.83 -0.94 -29.45
N SER A 11 0.29 -0.98 -30.68
CA SER A 11 0.66 -2.00 -31.66
C SER A 11 2.14 -1.98 -31.99
N HIS A 12 2.76 -0.79 -32.03
CA HIS A 12 4.22 -0.66 -32.19
C HIS A 12 4.98 -1.26 -31.01
N LEU A 13 4.59 -0.93 -29.77
CA LEU A 13 5.22 -1.47 -28.56
C LEU A 13 5.04 -2.99 -28.45
N GLU A 14 3.89 -3.50 -28.85
CA GLU A 14 3.64 -4.96 -28.90
C GLU A 14 4.58 -5.68 -29.87
N ALA A 15 4.92 -5.06 -30.98
CA ALA A 15 5.89 -5.61 -31.94
C ALA A 15 7.33 -5.62 -31.37
N LEU A 16 7.64 -4.79 -30.37
CA LEU A 16 8.93 -4.78 -29.67
C LEU A 16 8.98 -5.78 -28.50
N ALA A 17 7.85 -6.35 -28.09
CA ALA A 17 7.75 -7.32 -27.01
C ALA A 17 7.59 -8.74 -27.57
N THR A 18 8.43 -9.66 -27.11
CA THR A 18 8.43 -11.08 -27.54
C THR A 18 8.37 -11.98 -26.31
N GLN A 19 7.68 -13.11 -26.44
CA GLN A 19 7.67 -14.11 -25.38
C GLN A 19 8.82 -15.09 -25.57
N ALA A 20 9.63 -15.27 -24.52
CA ALA A 20 10.74 -16.23 -24.51
C ALA A 20 10.23 -17.67 -24.27
N GLU A 21 11.11 -18.66 -24.45
CA GLU A 21 10.78 -20.09 -24.30
C GLU A 21 10.31 -20.44 -22.87
N ASP A 22 10.78 -19.71 -21.85
CA ASP A 22 10.37 -19.86 -20.46
C ASP A 22 9.01 -19.18 -20.13
N GLY A 23 8.37 -18.60 -21.14
CA GLY A 23 7.11 -17.89 -21.00
C GLY A 23 7.23 -16.43 -20.55
N SER A 24 8.43 -15.96 -20.21
CA SER A 24 8.66 -14.55 -19.84
C SER A 24 8.58 -13.63 -21.05
N TRP A 25 8.12 -12.39 -20.84
CA TRP A 25 8.12 -11.35 -21.86
C TRP A 25 9.41 -10.55 -21.80
N GLN A 26 10.07 -10.42 -22.95
CA GLN A 26 11.26 -9.62 -23.16
C GLN A 26 10.98 -8.55 -24.20
N GLY A 27 11.67 -7.40 -24.09
CA GLY A 27 11.55 -6.31 -25.04
C GLY A 27 12.86 -6.06 -25.77
N GLN A 28 12.74 -5.53 -26.98
CA GLN A 28 13.87 -5.03 -27.75
C GLN A 28 13.72 -3.52 -27.93
N PHE A 29 14.67 -2.75 -27.41
CA PHE A 29 14.73 -1.30 -27.60
C PHE A 29 16.10 -0.92 -28.13
N ARG A 30 16.17 -0.49 -29.40
CA ARG A 30 17.46 -0.25 -30.10
C ARG A 30 18.38 -1.49 -30.00
N SER A 31 19.55 -1.34 -29.40
CA SER A 31 20.51 -2.44 -29.19
C SER A 31 20.38 -3.10 -27.80
N LEU A 32 19.34 -2.77 -27.04
CA LEU A 32 19.14 -3.25 -25.69
C LEU A 32 18.04 -4.31 -25.65
N ARG A 33 18.29 -5.38 -24.92
CA ARG A 33 17.27 -6.34 -24.49
C ARG A 33 16.74 -5.92 -23.11
N LEU A 34 15.44 -5.90 -22.96
CA LEU A 34 14.75 -5.56 -21.73
C LEU A 34 14.16 -6.81 -21.10
N SER A 35 14.29 -6.93 -19.79
CA SER A 35 13.57 -7.93 -18.99
C SER A 35 13.05 -7.30 -17.70
N SER A 36 12.10 -7.98 -17.04
CA SER A 36 11.51 -7.56 -15.78
C SER A 36 12.08 -8.35 -14.62
N VAL A 37 12.32 -7.66 -13.53
CA VAL A 37 12.44 -8.28 -12.19
C VAL A 37 11.47 -7.56 -11.25
N PHE A 38 11.13 -8.22 -10.15
CA PHE A 38 10.14 -7.74 -9.21
C PHE A 38 10.69 -7.73 -7.80
N GLN A 39 10.50 -6.63 -7.09
CA GLN A 39 10.85 -6.53 -5.68
C GLN A 39 9.59 -6.45 -4.84
N PRO A 40 9.44 -7.29 -3.81
CA PRO A 40 8.23 -7.30 -3.00
C PRO A 40 8.12 -6.07 -2.12
N VAL A 41 6.87 -5.58 -1.97
CA VAL A 41 6.43 -4.60 -0.98
C VAL A 41 5.67 -5.35 0.10
N VAL A 42 6.06 -5.14 1.35
CA VAL A 42 5.52 -5.87 2.52
C VAL A 42 4.80 -4.95 3.49
N THR A 43 3.80 -5.46 4.19
CA THR A 43 3.23 -4.78 5.35
C THR A 43 4.13 -4.99 6.55
N LEU A 44 4.52 -3.92 7.24
CA LEU A 44 5.34 -4.03 8.44
C LEU A 44 4.61 -4.70 9.62
N SER A 45 3.29 -4.59 9.67
CA SER A 45 2.50 -5.16 10.77
C SER A 45 2.36 -6.69 10.73
N THR A 46 2.41 -7.30 9.54
CA THR A 46 2.18 -8.75 9.36
C THR A 46 3.26 -9.44 8.54
N GLY A 47 4.21 -8.69 7.96
CA GLY A 47 5.22 -9.23 7.05
C GLY A 47 4.66 -9.76 5.72
N ARG A 48 3.37 -9.53 5.44
CA ARG A 48 2.71 -10.06 4.25
C ARG A 48 3.11 -9.27 3.00
N VAL A 49 3.45 -9.95 1.92
CA VAL A 49 3.62 -9.32 0.60
C VAL A 49 2.26 -8.82 0.11
N VAL A 50 2.18 -7.54 -0.24
CA VAL A 50 0.97 -6.87 -0.75
C VAL A 50 1.15 -6.31 -2.15
N GLY A 51 2.37 -6.26 -2.65
CA GLY A 51 2.68 -5.76 -3.98
C GLY A 51 4.10 -6.10 -4.40
N HIS A 52 4.39 -5.80 -5.64
CA HIS A 52 5.73 -5.91 -6.20
C HIS A 52 6.02 -4.71 -7.10
N GLU A 53 7.18 -4.13 -6.96
CA GLU A 53 7.67 -3.12 -7.88
C GLU A 53 8.31 -3.78 -9.09
N GLY A 54 7.86 -3.38 -10.30
CA GLY A 54 8.43 -3.79 -11.57
C GLY A 54 9.67 -2.97 -11.89
N LEU A 55 10.82 -3.64 -11.95
CA LEU A 55 12.12 -3.04 -12.22
C LEU A 55 12.70 -3.59 -13.53
N VAL A 56 13.14 -2.71 -14.43
CA VAL A 56 13.74 -3.12 -15.68
C VAL A 56 15.18 -3.59 -15.48
N ARG A 57 15.58 -4.60 -16.26
CA ARG A 57 16.97 -4.97 -16.52
C ARG A 57 17.26 -4.76 -17.99
N LEU A 58 18.36 -4.09 -18.26
CA LEU A 58 18.81 -3.74 -19.60
C LEU A 58 20.12 -4.47 -19.87
N ASP A 59 20.19 -5.20 -20.97
CA ASP A 59 21.37 -5.90 -21.41
C ASP A 59 21.70 -5.52 -22.86
N TYR A 60 22.98 -5.30 -23.12
CA TYR A 60 23.47 -5.20 -24.51
C TYR A 60 23.46 -6.57 -25.19
N ALA A 61 23.52 -6.59 -26.52
CA ALA A 61 23.53 -7.82 -27.29
C ALA A 61 24.72 -8.75 -26.96
N ASP A 62 25.80 -8.22 -26.40
CA ASP A 62 26.96 -8.98 -25.93
C ASP A 62 26.80 -9.54 -24.50
N GLY A 63 25.62 -9.36 -23.87
CA GLY A 63 25.33 -9.85 -22.56
C GLY A 63 25.81 -8.95 -21.38
N ARG A 64 26.46 -7.82 -21.67
CA ARG A 64 26.82 -6.85 -20.64
C ARG A 64 25.56 -6.11 -20.15
N GLY A 65 25.39 -6.05 -18.84
CA GLY A 65 24.33 -5.25 -18.21
C GLY A 65 24.51 -3.75 -18.49
N ALA A 66 23.42 -3.05 -18.72
CA ALA A 66 23.36 -1.60 -18.83
C ALA A 66 22.62 -1.02 -17.62
N THR A 67 23.12 0.10 -17.10
CA THR A 67 22.47 0.76 -15.94
C THR A 67 21.24 1.54 -16.41
N PRO A 68 20.03 1.23 -15.94
CA PRO A 68 18.79 1.92 -16.34
C PRO A 68 18.88 3.44 -16.15
N PHE A 69 19.43 3.90 -15.02
CA PHE A 69 19.63 5.32 -14.72
C PHE A 69 20.24 6.11 -15.88
N ARG A 70 21.23 5.54 -16.59
CA ARG A 70 21.89 6.23 -17.70
C ARG A 70 20.93 6.58 -18.86
N PHE A 71 19.89 5.77 -19.05
CA PHE A 71 18.93 5.97 -20.14
C PHE A 71 17.79 6.89 -19.70
N PHE A 72 17.34 6.77 -18.47
CA PHE A 72 16.25 7.59 -17.93
C PHE A 72 16.71 9.00 -17.51
N SER A 73 18.00 9.23 -17.24
CA SER A 73 18.54 10.51 -16.78
C SER A 73 19.23 11.34 -17.90
N GLY A 74 18.84 11.18 -19.18
CA GLY A 74 19.32 12.04 -20.27
C GLY A 74 20.09 11.35 -21.39
N GLY A 75 20.09 10.01 -21.43
CA GLY A 75 20.70 9.24 -22.54
C GLY A 75 19.83 9.14 -23.80
N LEU A 76 18.57 9.63 -23.77
CA LEU A 76 17.59 9.53 -24.83
C LEU A 76 16.92 10.89 -25.09
N ASP A 77 16.42 11.08 -26.30
CA ASP A 77 15.47 12.13 -26.62
C ASP A 77 14.09 11.83 -26.02
N GLU A 78 13.21 12.83 -25.97
CA GLU A 78 11.88 12.72 -25.35
C GLU A 78 11.08 11.52 -25.91
N ALA A 79 11.05 11.36 -27.23
CA ALA A 79 10.32 10.28 -27.87
C ALA A 79 10.86 8.88 -27.49
N GLY A 80 12.18 8.73 -27.50
CA GLY A 80 12.83 7.47 -27.11
C GLY A 80 12.66 7.16 -25.62
N LEU A 81 12.64 8.18 -24.76
CA LEU A 81 12.39 8.00 -23.34
C LEU A 81 10.95 7.52 -23.06
N VAL A 82 9.97 8.14 -23.72
CA VAL A 82 8.55 7.76 -23.62
C VAL A 82 8.33 6.34 -24.14
N GLU A 83 8.98 5.98 -25.26
CA GLU A 83 8.90 4.64 -25.85
C GLU A 83 9.49 3.60 -24.88
N LEU A 84 10.70 3.83 -24.37
CA LEU A 84 11.36 2.93 -23.42
C LEU A 84 10.52 2.76 -22.13
N ASP A 85 10.09 3.86 -21.54
CA ASP A 85 9.27 3.86 -20.32
C ASP A 85 7.96 3.08 -20.50
N THR A 86 7.28 3.30 -21.63
CA THR A 86 6.02 2.61 -21.91
C THR A 86 6.23 1.13 -22.20
N LEU A 87 7.31 0.76 -22.91
CA LEU A 87 7.68 -0.63 -23.15
C LEU A 87 8.02 -1.34 -21.83
N CYS A 88 8.74 -0.71 -20.91
CA CYS A 88 9.00 -1.27 -19.58
C CYS A 88 7.71 -1.60 -18.84
N ARG A 89 6.75 -0.68 -18.81
CA ARG A 89 5.45 -0.92 -18.15
C ARG A 89 4.66 -2.07 -18.79
N LEU A 90 4.67 -2.17 -20.12
CA LEU A 90 4.03 -3.30 -20.81
C LEU A 90 4.66 -4.64 -20.42
N LEU A 91 5.99 -4.70 -20.38
CA LEU A 91 6.71 -5.91 -19.99
C LEU A 91 6.46 -6.27 -18.52
N HIS A 92 6.50 -5.28 -17.62
CA HIS A 92 6.22 -5.53 -16.21
C HIS A 92 4.80 -6.06 -16.01
N LEU A 93 3.81 -5.47 -16.66
CA LEU A 93 2.42 -5.90 -16.59
C LEU A 93 2.25 -7.36 -17.06
N ARG A 94 2.77 -7.70 -18.24
CA ARG A 94 2.64 -9.04 -18.81
C ARG A 94 3.39 -10.10 -18.00
N ASN A 95 4.60 -9.79 -17.56
CA ASN A 95 5.39 -10.69 -16.71
C ASN A 95 4.78 -10.88 -15.33
N PHE A 96 4.14 -9.85 -14.78
CA PHE A 96 3.43 -9.96 -13.51
C PHE A 96 2.18 -10.84 -13.64
N GLN A 97 1.36 -10.63 -14.68
CA GLN A 97 0.16 -11.42 -14.91
C GLN A 97 0.44 -12.90 -15.19
N GLY A 98 1.54 -13.18 -15.86
CA GLY A 98 1.95 -14.55 -16.21
C GLY A 98 2.33 -15.42 -15.01
N GLN A 99 2.41 -14.85 -13.80
CA GLN A 99 2.84 -15.58 -12.61
C GLN A 99 1.67 -15.85 -11.65
N ALA A 100 1.73 -17.00 -10.97
CA ALA A 100 0.72 -17.39 -10.00
C ALA A 100 0.75 -16.51 -8.74
N GLY A 101 -0.40 -16.35 -8.08
CA GLY A 101 -0.49 -15.63 -6.80
C GLY A 101 -0.59 -14.11 -6.91
N THR A 102 -0.81 -13.57 -8.11
CA THR A 102 -0.92 -12.12 -8.34
C THR A 102 -2.31 -11.55 -8.10
N ALA A 103 -3.34 -12.37 -7.97
CA ALA A 103 -4.75 -11.92 -7.90
C ALA A 103 -5.00 -10.86 -6.82
N ASP A 104 -4.35 -11.00 -5.66
CA ASP A 104 -4.48 -10.11 -4.50
C ASP A 104 -3.18 -9.30 -4.25
N SER A 105 -2.48 -8.89 -5.31
CA SER A 105 -1.22 -8.17 -5.20
C SER A 105 -1.20 -6.93 -6.08
N TRP A 106 -0.64 -5.83 -5.57
CA TRP A 106 -0.39 -4.62 -6.35
C TRP A 106 0.82 -4.79 -7.26
N LEU A 107 0.75 -4.17 -8.43
CA LEU A 107 1.90 -3.94 -9.30
C LEU A 107 2.28 -2.45 -9.24
N PHE A 108 3.47 -2.15 -8.75
CA PHE A 108 4.03 -0.81 -8.74
C PHE A 108 4.76 -0.58 -10.05
N LEU A 109 4.46 0.52 -10.72
CA LEU A 109 4.99 0.89 -12.03
C LEU A 109 5.55 2.30 -12.01
N ASN A 110 6.84 2.41 -12.22
CA ASN A 110 7.54 3.67 -12.38
C ASN A 110 7.06 4.41 -13.65
N VAL A 111 6.89 5.72 -13.53
CA VAL A 111 6.58 6.61 -14.65
C VAL A 111 7.58 7.76 -14.67
N SER A 112 8.29 7.88 -15.79
CA SER A 112 9.30 8.94 -15.92
C SER A 112 8.67 10.33 -15.86
N PRO A 113 9.36 11.34 -15.29
CA PRO A 113 8.86 12.72 -15.22
C PRO A 113 8.47 13.30 -16.57
N MET A 114 9.12 12.87 -17.64
CA MET A 114 8.82 13.30 -19.00
C MET A 114 7.45 12.81 -19.49
N VAL A 115 7.08 11.55 -19.13
CA VAL A 115 5.75 10.99 -19.39
C VAL A 115 4.71 11.70 -18.53
N VAL A 116 5.03 12.02 -17.27
CA VAL A 116 4.18 12.82 -16.38
C VAL A 116 3.90 14.19 -16.97
N ALA A 117 4.92 14.89 -17.44
CA ALA A 117 4.77 16.22 -18.07
C ALA A 117 3.90 16.19 -19.34
N SER A 118 3.82 15.06 -20.01
CA SER A 118 3.00 14.85 -21.20
C SER A 118 1.80 13.92 -20.97
N HIS A 119 1.35 13.76 -19.71
CA HIS A 119 0.32 12.80 -19.28
C HIS A 119 -0.97 12.84 -20.12
N ARG A 120 -1.41 14.02 -20.58
CA ARG A 120 -2.59 14.16 -21.46
C ARG A 120 -2.44 13.43 -22.80
N ARG A 121 -1.21 13.20 -23.27
CA ARG A 121 -0.93 12.43 -24.49
C ARG A 121 -0.69 10.94 -24.23
N HIS A 122 -0.13 10.60 -23.06
CA HIS A 122 0.37 9.25 -22.78
C HIS A 122 -0.42 8.52 -21.69
N GLY A 123 -1.27 9.19 -20.91
CA GLY A 123 -2.11 8.56 -19.91
C GLY A 123 -3.15 7.60 -20.49
N GLU A 124 -3.70 7.92 -21.68
CA GLU A 124 -4.58 7.00 -22.42
C GLU A 124 -3.85 5.70 -22.80
N VAL A 125 -2.52 5.73 -22.95
CA VAL A 125 -1.74 4.53 -23.29
C VAL A 125 -1.74 3.53 -22.14
N LEU A 126 -1.59 3.99 -20.90
CA LEU A 126 -1.67 3.09 -19.73
C LEU A 126 -3.08 2.52 -19.59
N ALA A 127 -4.13 3.35 -19.69
CA ALA A 127 -5.51 2.88 -19.61
C ALA A 127 -5.83 1.80 -20.65
N ASN A 128 -5.44 2.03 -21.91
CA ASN A 128 -5.64 1.06 -22.99
C ASN A 128 -4.78 -0.21 -22.80
N MET A 129 -3.56 -0.07 -22.27
CA MET A 129 -2.69 -1.21 -21.95
C MET A 129 -3.34 -2.09 -20.88
N LEU A 130 -3.90 -1.49 -19.82
CA LEU A 130 -4.59 -2.23 -18.76
C LEU A 130 -5.84 -2.92 -19.30
N ASP A 131 -6.66 -2.21 -20.07
CA ASP A 131 -7.89 -2.76 -20.67
C ASP A 131 -7.60 -3.92 -21.61
N GLN A 132 -6.67 -3.78 -22.55
CA GLN A 132 -6.28 -4.82 -23.51
C GLN A 132 -5.70 -6.07 -22.85
N ASN A 133 -5.02 -5.92 -21.71
CA ASN A 133 -4.49 -7.04 -20.95
C ASN A 133 -5.47 -7.54 -19.87
N GLY A 134 -6.68 -6.96 -19.75
CA GLY A 134 -7.67 -7.34 -18.74
C GLY A 134 -7.16 -7.18 -17.30
N PHE A 135 -6.34 -6.16 -17.05
CA PHE A 135 -5.76 -5.93 -15.73
C PHE A 135 -6.54 -4.85 -14.98
N ASP A 136 -6.95 -5.13 -13.75
CA ASP A 136 -7.69 -4.19 -12.92
C ASP A 136 -6.82 -2.97 -12.55
N PRO A 137 -7.18 -1.74 -12.96
CA PRO A 137 -6.45 -0.53 -12.61
C PRO A 137 -6.27 -0.33 -11.10
N ALA A 138 -7.23 -0.77 -10.26
CA ALA A 138 -7.13 -0.67 -8.80
C ALA A 138 -5.99 -1.49 -8.20
N ARG A 139 -5.37 -2.35 -9.00
CA ARG A 139 -4.20 -3.15 -8.63
C ARG A 139 -2.88 -2.55 -9.15
N VAL A 140 -2.92 -1.41 -9.81
CA VAL A 140 -1.74 -0.68 -10.28
C VAL A 140 -1.47 0.49 -9.36
N VAL A 141 -0.23 0.61 -8.90
CA VAL A 141 0.31 1.78 -8.22
C VAL A 141 1.27 2.47 -9.19
N VAL A 142 0.93 3.67 -9.62
CA VAL A 142 1.79 4.49 -10.48
C VAL A 142 2.74 5.28 -9.59
N GLU A 143 4.05 5.07 -9.76
CA GLU A 143 5.10 5.76 -9.01
C GLU A 143 5.61 6.97 -9.79
N ILE A 144 5.60 8.13 -9.15
CA ILE A 144 6.04 9.41 -9.73
C ILE A 144 7.13 9.99 -8.83
N ALA A 145 8.34 10.12 -9.36
CA ALA A 145 9.45 10.75 -8.64
C ALA A 145 9.15 12.23 -8.38
N GLU A 146 9.24 12.65 -7.11
CA GLU A 146 8.97 14.04 -6.71
C GLU A 146 9.91 15.02 -7.40
N SER A 147 11.19 14.71 -7.44
CA SER A 147 12.26 15.59 -7.94
C SER A 147 12.19 15.87 -9.45
N GLY A 148 11.47 15.04 -10.20
CA GLY A 148 11.44 15.08 -11.66
C GLY A 148 10.40 16.04 -12.27
N VAL A 149 9.40 16.50 -11.50
CA VAL A 149 8.32 17.36 -11.98
C VAL A 149 8.35 18.68 -11.22
N GLN A 150 8.95 19.70 -11.83
CA GLN A 150 9.11 21.02 -11.20
C GLN A 150 7.80 21.81 -11.08
N ASP A 151 6.90 21.64 -12.06
CA ASP A 151 5.61 22.33 -12.08
C ASP A 151 4.57 21.55 -11.26
N GLY A 152 4.07 22.19 -10.19
CA GLY A 152 3.09 21.62 -9.27
C GLY A 152 1.73 21.30 -9.92
N ASP A 153 1.29 22.14 -10.85
CA ASP A 153 0.02 21.95 -11.53
C ASP A 153 0.08 20.72 -12.46
N THR A 154 1.20 20.54 -13.17
CA THR A 154 1.44 19.37 -14.01
C THR A 154 1.43 18.07 -13.20
N LEU A 155 2.03 18.06 -12.01
CA LEU A 155 2.01 16.88 -11.14
C LEU A 155 0.60 16.59 -10.61
N ALA A 156 -0.12 17.63 -10.18
CA ALA A 156 -1.50 17.50 -9.70
C ALA A 156 -2.44 16.96 -10.79
N ASP A 157 -2.32 17.49 -12.00
CA ASP A 157 -3.08 17.01 -13.17
C ASP A 157 -2.76 15.53 -13.47
N ALA A 158 -1.50 15.14 -13.39
CA ALA A 158 -1.09 13.74 -13.64
C ALA A 158 -1.63 12.80 -12.55
N VAL A 159 -1.52 13.17 -11.28
CA VAL A 159 -2.11 12.40 -10.16
C VAL A 159 -3.61 12.23 -10.36
N ALA A 160 -4.34 13.32 -10.65
CA ALA A 160 -5.77 13.28 -10.91
C ALA A 160 -6.12 12.36 -12.08
N HIS A 161 -5.32 12.41 -13.16
CA HIS A 161 -5.52 11.59 -14.35
C HIS A 161 -5.36 10.08 -14.05
N TYR A 162 -4.26 9.66 -13.38
CA TYR A 162 -4.08 8.24 -13.05
C TYR A 162 -5.13 7.72 -12.09
N ARG A 163 -5.59 8.56 -11.17
CA ARG A 163 -6.72 8.21 -10.29
C ARG A 163 -8.05 8.10 -11.04
N GLN A 164 -8.29 8.89 -12.09
CA GLN A 164 -9.46 8.73 -12.96
C GLN A 164 -9.46 7.43 -13.75
N ILE A 165 -8.29 6.92 -14.13
CA ILE A 165 -8.14 5.58 -14.72
C ILE A 165 -8.51 4.49 -13.70
N GLY A 166 -8.43 4.78 -12.40
CA GLY A 166 -8.67 3.85 -11.30
C GLY A 166 -7.41 3.33 -10.64
N CYS A 167 -6.22 3.82 -11.05
CA CYS A 167 -4.95 3.47 -10.43
C CYS A 167 -4.77 4.15 -9.07
N LEU A 168 -3.96 3.54 -8.21
CA LEU A 168 -3.35 4.21 -7.07
C LEU A 168 -2.12 5.00 -7.53
N VAL A 169 -1.79 6.07 -6.81
CA VAL A 169 -0.61 6.90 -7.12
C VAL A 169 0.31 6.99 -5.92
N ALA A 170 1.59 6.73 -6.13
CA ALA A 170 2.65 6.91 -5.15
C ALA A 170 3.57 8.08 -5.55
N ILE A 171 3.98 8.87 -4.57
CA ILE A 171 5.13 9.79 -4.72
C ILE A 171 6.36 9.02 -4.27
N ASP A 172 7.37 9.01 -5.14
CA ASP A 172 8.62 8.29 -4.95
C ASP A 172 9.78 9.23 -4.54
N ASP A 173 10.82 8.68 -3.90
CA ASP A 173 12.03 9.38 -3.43
C ASP A 173 11.74 10.58 -2.51
N TYR A 174 10.67 10.53 -1.69
CA TYR A 174 10.32 11.63 -0.82
C TYR A 174 11.35 11.82 0.29
N GLY A 175 11.87 13.06 0.39
CA GLY A 175 12.86 13.45 1.41
C GLY A 175 14.27 13.67 0.90
N VAL A 176 14.58 13.39 -0.37
CA VAL A 176 15.92 13.59 -0.99
C VAL A 176 16.09 15.02 -1.54
N GLY A 177 15.20 15.93 -1.28
CA GLY A 177 15.30 17.28 -1.86
C GLY A 177 14.59 18.35 -1.07
N LEU A 178 14.31 19.49 -1.73
CA LEU A 178 13.48 20.55 -1.17
C LEU A 178 11.98 20.18 -1.31
N SER A 179 11.61 19.06 -0.70
CA SER A 179 10.24 18.58 -0.69
C SER A 179 9.31 19.58 0.00
N SER A 180 8.22 19.98 -0.68
CA SER A 180 7.24 20.90 -0.10
C SER A 180 6.08 20.09 0.54
N LEU A 181 5.98 20.12 1.86
CA LEU A 181 4.85 19.54 2.59
C LEU A 181 3.49 20.07 2.07
N THR A 182 3.43 21.36 1.73
CA THR A 182 2.22 21.99 1.20
C THR A 182 1.81 21.38 -0.15
N ARG A 183 2.79 21.07 -1.00
CA ARG A 183 2.54 20.45 -2.31
C ARG A 183 1.98 19.05 -2.12
N LEU A 184 2.58 18.24 -1.26
CA LEU A 184 2.14 16.88 -1.00
C LEU A 184 0.69 16.82 -0.48
N TRP A 185 0.34 17.73 0.44
CA TRP A 185 -1.02 17.82 0.97
C TRP A 185 -2.06 18.08 -0.14
N SER A 186 -1.76 18.96 -1.09
CA SER A 186 -2.69 19.28 -2.18
C SER A 186 -2.86 18.18 -3.23
N LEU A 187 -1.88 17.27 -3.36
CA LEU A 187 -1.89 16.21 -4.37
C LEU A 187 -2.88 15.09 -4.06
N GLY A 188 -3.15 14.81 -2.78
CA GLY A 188 -4.05 13.72 -2.35
C GLY A 188 -3.63 12.35 -2.85
N VAL A 189 -2.32 12.06 -2.83
CA VAL A 189 -1.75 10.78 -3.27
C VAL A 189 -2.14 9.62 -2.35
N ASP A 190 -1.99 8.40 -2.85
CA ASP A 190 -2.40 7.20 -2.12
C ASP A 190 -1.27 6.65 -1.25
N ILE A 191 -0.03 6.77 -1.70
CA ILE A 191 1.17 6.26 -1.04
C ILE A 191 2.27 7.32 -1.12
N VAL A 192 3.09 7.43 -0.07
CA VAL A 192 4.34 8.18 -0.08
C VAL A 192 5.47 7.23 0.27
N LYS A 193 6.46 7.12 -0.63
CA LYS A 193 7.65 6.31 -0.45
C LYS A 193 8.74 7.21 0.15
N LEU A 194 9.14 6.92 1.38
CA LEU A 194 10.22 7.60 2.08
C LEU A 194 11.55 6.99 1.67
N ASP A 195 12.44 7.84 1.16
CA ASP A 195 13.76 7.41 0.74
C ASP A 195 14.60 6.89 1.90
N ARG A 196 15.49 5.95 1.58
CA ARG A 196 16.44 5.36 2.51
C ARG A 196 17.29 6.38 3.28
N GLU A 197 17.62 7.53 2.69
CA GLU A 197 18.43 8.56 3.36
C GLU A 197 17.78 9.05 4.65
N LEU A 198 16.44 9.17 4.70
CA LEU A 198 15.71 9.52 5.92
C LEU A 198 15.85 8.44 7.00
N LEU A 199 15.81 7.18 6.60
CA LEU A 199 15.96 6.05 7.51
C LEU A 199 17.38 6.00 8.10
N LEU A 200 18.41 6.15 7.26
CA LEU A 200 19.81 6.19 7.67
C LEU A 200 20.12 7.39 8.55
N ALA A 201 19.57 8.56 8.23
CA ALA A 201 19.71 9.77 9.05
C ALA A 201 19.10 9.57 10.44
N ALA A 202 17.91 8.95 10.52
CA ALA A 202 17.25 8.65 11.79
C ALA A 202 17.99 7.60 12.64
N LEU A 203 18.70 6.67 12.01
CA LEU A 203 19.57 5.72 12.72
C LEU A 203 20.85 6.40 13.25
N ALA A 204 21.40 7.32 12.46
CA ALA A 204 22.67 7.99 12.79
C ALA A 204 22.51 9.14 13.78
N ARG A 205 21.36 9.83 13.79
CA ARG A 205 21.15 11.08 14.52
C ARG A 205 19.87 11.07 15.34
N HIS A 206 19.97 11.39 16.61
CA HIS A 206 18.85 11.36 17.54
C HIS A 206 17.75 12.39 17.21
N GLU A 207 18.12 13.52 16.63
CA GLU A 207 17.17 14.58 16.25
C GLU A 207 16.25 14.13 15.13
N GLU A 208 16.80 13.54 14.07
CA GLU A 208 16.05 13.01 12.94
C GLU A 208 15.15 11.84 13.36
N ARG A 209 15.65 10.96 14.25
CA ARG A 209 14.84 9.88 14.83
C ARG A 209 13.61 10.41 15.56
N ARG A 210 13.70 11.56 16.24
CA ARG A 210 12.58 12.19 16.92
C ARG A 210 11.57 12.84 15.98
N LEU A 211 12.01 13.31 14.82
CA LEU A 211 11.16 14.01 13.85
C LEU A 211 10.42 13.05 12.90
N LEU A 212 11.03 11.92 12.58
CA LEU A 212 10.47 10.98 11.60
C LEU A 212 9.04 10.47 11.95
N PRO A 213 8.68 10.14 13.21
CA PRO A 213 7.31 9.79 13.57
C PRO A 213 6.30 10.90 13.26
N GLY A 214 6.67 12.17 13.48
CA GLY A 214 5.81 13.32 13.18
C GLY A 214 5.57 13.49 11.68
N LEU A 215 6.58 13.19 10.85
CA LEU A 215 6.43 13.17 9.39
C LEU A 215 5.46 12.06 8.96
N VAL A 216 5.62 10.84 9.48
CA VAL A 216 4.73 9.71 9.18
C VAL A 216 3.30 10.02 9.59
N GLU A 217 3.09 10.59 10.79
CA GLU A 217 1.77 11.00 11.27
C GLU A 217 1.14 12.06 10.36
N PHE A 218 1.91 13.07 9.95
CA PHE A 218 1.45 14.09 8.98
C PHE A 218 1.01 13.46 7.65
N LEU A 219 1.77 12.50 7.11
CA LEU A 219 1.42 11.81 5.87
C LEU A 219 0.14 10.98 6.02
N HIS A 220 -0.05 10.35 7.17
CA HIS A 220 -1.31 9.67 7.51
C HIS A 220 -2.49 10.64 7.59
N ASP A 221 -2.30 11.83 8.16
CA ASP A 221 -3.34 12.87 8.21
C ASP A 221 -3.72 13.40 6.80
N CYS A 222 -2.77 13.35 5.86
CA CYS A 222 -3.05 13.59 4.43
C CYS A 222 -3.81 12.42 3.75
N GLY A 223 -4.02 11.31 4.44
CA GLY A 223 -4.70 10.11 3.92
C GLY A 223 -3.82 9.19 3.08
N ALA A 224 -2.50 9.36 3.11
CA ALA A 224 -1.54 8.51 2.41
C ALA A 224 -1.02 7.37 3.29
N LEU A 225 -0.79 6.20 2.69
CA LEU A 225 0.04 5.15 3.28
C LEU A 225 1.52 5.55 3.17
N VAL A 226 2.31 5.16 4.16
CA VAL A 226 3.75 5.42 4.18
C VAL A 226 4.52 4.14 3.95
N LEU A 227 5.33 4.12 2.89
CA LEU A 227 6.23 3.04 2.52
C LEU A 227 7.67 3.46 2.78
N MET A 228 8.40 2.71 3.62
CA MET A 228 9.83 2.93 3.83
C MET A 228 10.65 2.12 2.83
N GLU A 229 11.50 2.80 2.07
CA GLU A 229 12.35 2.18 1.07
C GLU A 229 13.73 1.81 1.57
N GLY A 230 14.41 0.95 0.81
CA GLY A 230 15.81 0.62 1.01
C GLY A 230 16.13 -0.04 2.36
N VAL A 231 15.15 -0.72 2.96
CA VAL A 231 15.34 -1.45 4.23
C VAL A 231 16.24 -2.65 3.98
N GLU A 232 17.47 -2.64 4.51
CA GLU A 232 18.47 -3.69 4.28
C GLU A 232 18.75 -4.54 5.53
N THR A 233 18.45 -4.00 6.71
CA THR A 233 18.74 -4.67 7.97
C THR A 233 17.48 -4.80 8.84
N ARG A 234 17.56 -5.70 9.82
CA ARG A 234 16.50 -5.86 10.83
C ARG A 234 16.28 -4.59 11.64
N ASP A 235 17.34 -3.88 12.01
CA ASP A 235 17.23 -2.66 12.81
C ASP A 235 16.56 -1.54 12.03
N GLU A 236 16.82 -1.45 10.73
CA GLU A 236 16.11 -0.54 9.81
C GLU A 236 14.61 -0.89 9.73
N ALA A 237 14.28 -2.19 9.61
CA ALA A 237 12.90 -2.64 9.57
C ALA A 237 12.16 -2.37 10.89
N LEU A 238 12.83 -2.56 12.03
CA LEU A 238 12.27 -2.24 13.34
C LEU A 238 12.05 -0.74 13.51
N LEU A 239 12.98 0.10 13.05
CA LEU A 239 12.79 1.55 13.09
C LEU A 239 11.62 1.99 12.21
N ALA A 240 11.51 1.48 10.98
CA ALA A 240 10.38 1.78 10.10
C ALA A 240 9.03 1.42 10.74
N LEU A 241 8.97 0.28 11.45
CA LEU A 241 7.78 -0.13 12.22
C LEU A 241 7.55 0.79 13.43
N GLU A 242 8.60 1.14 14.19
CA GLU A 242 8.54 2.02 15.37
C GLU A 242 8.00 3.41 15.02
N VAL A 243 8.45 3.99 13.91
CA VAL A 243 8.00 5.32 13.46
C VAL A 243 6.61 5.30 12.83
N GLY A 244 6.02 4.12 12.63
CA GLY A 244 4.64 3.97 12.19
C GLY A 244 4.43 3.79 10.70
N CYS A 245 5.48 3.49 9.91
CA CYS A 245 5.31 3.17 8.49
C CYS A 245 4.38 1.97 8.30
N ASP A 246 3.62 1.98 7.21
CA ASP A 246 2.64 0.92 6.89
C ASP A 246 3.28 -0.21 6.12
N LEU A 247 4.12 0.16 5.18
CA LEU A 247 4.75 -0.69 4.18
C LEU A 247 6.26 -0.53 4.23
N ALA A 248 6.96 -1.53 3.74
CA ALA A 248 8.40 -1.45 3.54
C ALA A 248 8.83 -2.24 2.30
N GLN A 249 9.97 -1.83 1.76
CA GLN A 249 10.67 -2.47 0.65
C GLN A 249 12.17 -2.39 0.88
N GLY A 250 12.89 -3.44 0.50
CA GLY A 250 14.34 -3.46 0.61
C GLY A 250 14.93 -4.86 0.63
N PHE A 251 16.26 -4.94 0.62
CA PHE A 251 16.99 -6.21 0.55
C PHE A 251 16.84 -7.07 1.80
N HIS A 252 16.45 -6.48 2.92
CA HIS A 252 16.08 -7.24 4.12
C HIS A 252 14.96 -8.24 3.84
N PHE A 253 13.98 -7.87 3.03
CA PHE A 253 12.85 -8.71 2.69
C PHE A 253 13.13 -9.60 1.47
N ALA A 254 13.62 -9.01 0.38
CA ALA A 254 14.09 -9.73 -0.80
C ALA A 254 14.84 -8.83 -1.78
N PHE A 255 15.78 -9.43 -2.49
CA PHE A 255 16.34 -8.84 -3.70
C PHE A 255 15.34 -8.89 -4.86
N PRO A 256 15.38 -7.92 -5.79
CA PRO A 256 14.60 -8.02 -7.03
C PRO A 256 14.93 -9.31 -7.80
N ALA A 257 13.91 -10.05 -8.19
CA ALA A 257 14.05 -11.31 -8.91
C ALA A 257 13.01 -11.44 -10.04
N PRO A 258 13.27 -12.25 -11.09
CA PRO A 258 12.28 -12.49 -12.15
C PRO A 258 11.01 -13.15 -11.63
N ALA A 259 11.14 -14.08 -10.67
CA ALA A 259 10.02 -14.75 -10.03
C ALA A 259 9.46 -13.91 -8.88
N LEU A 260 8.14 -13.84 -8.78
CA LEU A 260 7.46 -13.21 -7.65
C LEU A 260 7.62 -14.05 -6.39
N ARG A 261 7.75 -13.39 -5.26
CA ARG A 261 7.73 -14.07 -3.96
C ARG A 261 6.32 -14.02 -3.37
N ALA A 262 5.81 -15.17 -2.98
CA ALA A 262 4.50 -15.29 -2.34
C ALA A 262 4.50 -14.77 -0.89
N THR A 263 5.65 -14.88 -0.19
CA THR A 263 5.82 -14.45 1.20
C THR A 263 7.20 -13.82 1.38
N ALA A 264 7.24 -12.66 2.05
CA ALA A 264 8.50 -12.10 2.54
C ALA A 264 8.88 -12.72 3.89
N GLU A 265 10.14 -12.55 4.28
CA GLU A 265 10.57 -12.88 5.63
C GLU A 265 9.77 -12.07 6.65
N VAL A 266 9.11 -12.75 7.59
CA VAL A 266 8.29 -12.10 8.62
C VAL A 266 9.22 -11.57 9.70
N ILE A 267 9.15 -10.26 9.96
CA ILE A 267 9.80 -9.68 11.14
C ILE A 267 9.04 -10.19 12.36
N PRO A 268 9.70 -10.89 13.31
CA PRO A 268 9.03 -11.31 14.53
C PRO A 268 8.54 -10.09 15.31
N ILE A 269 7.24 -9.87 15.35
CA ILE A 269 6.58 -8.75 16.06
C ILE A 269 6.77 -8.88 17.58
N ASP A 270 7.12 -10.07 18.06
CA ASP A 270 7.25 -10.41 19.47
C ASP A 270 8.19 -9.51 20.28
N THR A 271 9.14 -8.82 19.63
CA THR A 271 10.09 -7.91 20.30
C THR A 271 9.55 -6.48 20.51
N LEU A 272 8.40 -6.11 19.92
CA LEU A 272 7.82 -4.76 20.02
C LEU A 272 6.57 -4.67 20.93
N ARG A 273 6.10 -5.80 21.45
CA ARG A 273 4.89 -5.88 22.29
C ARG A 273 4.94 -5.10 23.61
N THR A 274 6.11 -4.61 24.03
CA THR A 274 6.34 -4.02 25.35
C THR A 274 6.29 -2.49 25.40
N ALA A 275 6.33 -1.77 24.28
CA ALA A 275 6.54 -0.31 24.29
C ALA A 275 5.29 0.57 24.15
N ALA A 276 4.11 0.04 23.84
CA ALA A 276 2.94 0.83 23.41
C ALA A 276 1.74 0.88 24.38
N LEU A 277 1.92 0.62 25.66
CA LEU A 277 0.82 0.68 26.67
C LEU A 277 0.75 2.06 27.34
N THR A 278 0.42 3.12 26.59
CA THR A 278 -0.02 4.38 27.23
C THR A 278 -1.55 4.36 27.36
N PRO A 279 -2.12 4.58 28.54
CA PRO A 279 -3.58 4.56 28.74
C PRO A 279 -4.23 5.68 27.93
N ALA A 280 -5.25 5.37 27.12
CA ALA A 280 -6.14 6.38 26.58
C ALA A 280 -6.99 6.95 27.72
N ALA A 281 -7.16 8.28 27.78
CA ALA A 281 -8.01 8.91 28.76
C ALA A 281 -9.43 8.36 28.67
N ALA A 282 -10.04 8.06 29.81
CA ALA A 282 -11.42 7.57 29.92
C ALA A 282 -12.37 8.64 29.37
N SER A 283 -12.95 8.42 28.20
CA SER A 283 -14.05 9.23 27.67
C SER A 283 -15.40 8.64 28.12
N ARG A 284 -16.41 9.51 28.25
CA ARG A 284 -17.80 9.07 28.53
C ARG A 284 -18.27 8.09 27.46
N PRO A 285 -19.07 7.04 27.85
CA PRO A 285 -19.64 6.12 26.90
C PRO A 285 -20.48 6.89 25.88
N ASP A 286 -20.08 6.80 24.61
CA ASP A 286 -20.89 7.29 23.49
C ASP A 286 -21.89 6.22 23.04
N SER A 287 -22.75 6.52 22.07
CA SER A 287 -23.72 5.57 21.54
C SER A 287 -23.09 4.27 21.02
N TRP A 288 -21.85 4.34 20.54
CA TRP A 288 -21.10 3.20 20.03
C TRP A 288 -20.69 2.21 21.10
N HIS A 289 -20.33 2.69 22.31
CA HIS A 289 -20.02 1.82 23.45
C HIS A 289 -21.26 0.98 23.84
N LEU A 290 -22.43 1.60 23.87
CA LEU A 290 -23.67 0.92 24.21
C LEU A 290 -24.06 -0.11 23.13
N GLN A 291 -23.93 0.24 21.88
CA GLN A 291 -24.25 -0.65 20.76
C GLN A 291 -23.32 -1.86 20.70
N LEU A 292 -22.00 -1.66 20.92
CA LEU A 292 -21.03 -2.75 20.92
C LEU A 292 -21.22 -3.68 22.13
N ALA A 293 -21.48 -3.13 23.32
CA ALA A 293 -21.81 -3.92 24.52
C ALA A 293 -23.06 -4.78 24.28
N ALA A 294 -24.10 -4.21 23.68
CA ALA A 294 -25.31 -4.96 23.34
C ALA A 294 -25.05 -6.04 22.28
N ALA A 295 -24.18 -5.79 21.30
CA ALA A 295 -23.76 -6.80 20.35
C ALA A 295 -22.99 -7.96 21.00
N ALA A 296 -22.11 -7.65 21.96
CA ALA A 296 -21.39 -8.67 22.74
C ALA A 296 -22.36 -9.56 23.54
N GLN A 297 -23.40 -8.98 24.15
CA GLN A 297 -24.43 -9.74 24.87
C GLN A 297 -25.22 -10.67 23.92
N ARG A 298 -25.54 -10.23 22.70
CA ARG A 298 -26.19 -11.08 21.68
C ARG A 298 -25.32 -12.25 21.28
N LEU A 299 -23.98 -12.02 21.09
CA LEU A 299 -23.03 -13.10 20.81
C LEU A 299 -22.97 -14.11 21.98
N ALA A 300 -22.94 -13.63 23.21
CA ALA A 300 -22.99 -14.50 24.40
C ALA A 300 -24.30 -15.30 24.49
N GLY A 301 -25.39 -14.77 23.94
CA GLY A 301 -26.67 -15.47 23.77
C GLY A 301 -26.72 -16.44 22.56
N GLY A 302 -25.63 -16.63 21.84
CA GLY A 302 -25.54 -17.57 20.73
C GLY A 302 -25.90 -17.00 19.35
N ALA A 303 -26.05 -15.68 19.21
CA ALA A 303 -26.26 -15.05 17.91
C ALA A 303 -25.01 -15.17 17.00
N THR A 304 -25.20 -15.15 15.69
CA THR A 304 -24.09 -15.02 14.75
C THR A 304 -23.47 -13.63 14.83
N LEU A 305 -22.25 -13.46 14.31
CA LEU A 305 -21.60 -12.14 14.24
C LEU A 305 -22.46 -11.14 13.46
N ALA A 306 -23.05 -11.58 12.34
CA ALA A 306 -23.89 -10.77 11.48
C ALA A 306 -25.17 -10.31 12.24
N ASP A 307 -25.89 -11.23 12.88
CA ASP A 307 -27.12 -10.89 13.65
C ASP A 307 -26.81 -10.00 14.86
N ALA A 308 -25.68 -10.26 15.54
CA ALA A 308 -25.29 -9.50 16.71
C ALA A 308 -24.96 -8.03 16.35
N THR A 309 -24.35 -7.78 15.20
CA THR A 309 -23.93 -6.45 14.74
C THR A 309 -24.93 -5.77 13.79
N ALA A 310 -25.99 -6.46 13.36
CA ALA A 310 -27.00 -5.94 12.43
C ALA A 310 -27.56 -4.54 12.81
N PRO A 311 -27.87 -4.22 14.08
CA PRO A 311 -28.34 -2.89 14.45
C PRO A 311 -27.34 -1.76 14.20
N MET A 312 -26.04 -2.07 14.08
CA MET A 312 -24.97 -1.11 13.86
C MET A 312 -24.71 -0.86 12.35
N GLN A 313 -25.12 -1.80 11.49
CA GLN A 313 -24.77 -1.83 10.07
C GLN A 313 -25.32 -0.64 9.27
N GLY A 314 -26.40 -0.01 9.69
CA GLY A 314 -27.01 1.14 9.04
C GLY A 314 -26.28 2.49 9.30
N ASP A 315 -25.35 2.55 10.23
CA ASP A 315 -24.63 3.79 10.55
C ASP A 315 -23.50 4.02 9.54
N ALA A 316 -23.47 5.22 8.93
CA ALA A 316 -22.47 5.58 7.93
C ALA A 316 -21.03 5.70 8.49
N ALA A 317 -20.89 5.83 9.82
CA ALA A 317 -19.57 5.88 10.44
C ALA A 317 -19.00 4.48 10.71
N LEU A 318 -19.80 3.41 10.66
CA LEU A 318 -19.30 2.05 10.81
C LEU A 318 -18.50 1.65 9.58
N LEU A 319 -17.22 1.34 9.76
CA LEU A 319 -16.37 0.83 8.71
C LEU A 319 -16.46 -0.69 8.62
N ARG A 320 -16.25 -1.39 9.75
CA ARG A 320 -16.34 -2.86 9.80
C ARG A 320 -16.54 -3.37 11.23
N CYS A 321 -17.06 -4.60 11.34
CA CYS A 321 -17.03 -5.43 12.54
C CYS A 321 -16.28 -6.72 12.28
N TYR A 322 -15.53 -7.23 13.26
CA TYR A 322 -14.78 -8.48 13.18
C TYR A 322 -14.58 -9.07 14.58
N TRP A 323 -14.21 -10.36 14.60
CA TRP A 323 -13.99 -11.07 15.85
C TRP A 323 -12.59 -11.69 15.90
N LEU A 324 -11.93 -11.54 17.05
CA LEU A 324 -10.62 -12.07 17.37
C LEU A 324 -10.75 -13.17 18.43
N ASP A 325 -9.93 -14.22 18.32
CA ASP A 325 -9.82 -15.19 19.41
C ASP A 325 -9.02 -14.63 20.61
N SER A 326 -8.82 -15.49 21.64
CA SER A 326 -8.06 -15.12 22.84
C SER A 326 -6.59 -14.77 22.59
N ASP A 327 -6.03 -15.21 21.48
CA ASP A 327 -4.65 -14.96 21.08
C ASP A 327 -4.54 -13.69 20.20
N GLY A 328 -5.67 -13.06 19.85
CA GLY A 328 -5.72 -11.87 19.00
C GLY A 328 -5.68 -12.17 17.51
N ILE A 329 -5.93 -13.42 17.12
CA ILE A 329 -6.03 -13.80 15.72
C ILE A 329 -7.45 -13.58 15.22
N GLN A 330 -7.61 -12.85 14.11
CA GLN A 330 -8.92 -12.69 13.49
C GLN A 330 -9.43 -14.03 12.96
N ARG A 331 -10.62 -14.45 13.40
CA ARG A 331 -11.25 -15.72 12.99
C ARG A 331 -12.49 -15.53 12.12
N SER A 332 -13.08 -14.35 12.13
CA SER A 332 -14.22 -14.02 11.28
C SER A 332 -13.80 -13.22 10.06
N ASP A 333 -14.59 -13.27 9.00
CA ASP A 333 -14.53 -12.24 7.97
C ASP A 333 -14.88 -10.87 8.58
N SER A 334 -14.37 -9.79 7.96
CA SER A 334 -14.77 -8.42 8.30
C SER A 334 -16.15 -8.13 7.70
N LEU A 335 -17.15 -7.87 8.56
CA LEU A 335 -18.46 -7.42 8.13
C LEU A 335 -18.40 -5.90 7.93
N LEU A 336 -18.46 -5.46 6.68
CA LEU A 336 -18.43 -4.03 6.33
C LEU A 336 -19.78 -3.38 6.64
N GLY A 337 -19.77 -2.13 7.11
CA GLY A 337 -20.98 -1.34 7.28
C GLY A 337 -21.69 -1.15 5.92
N VAL A 338 -23.03 -1.19 5.91
CA VAL A 338 -23.81 -1.09 4.67
C VAL A 338 -23.59 0.24 3.94
N ASN A 339 -23.39 1.31 4.72
CA ASN A 339 -23.11 2.66 4.22
C ASN A 339 -21.63 3.05 4.40
N ALA A 340 -20.77 2.08 4.68
CA ALA A 340 -19.36 2.35 4.91
C ALA A 340 -18.71 2.94 3.66
N ILE A 341 -17.72 3.79 3.89
CA ILE A 341 -16.79 4.23 2.84
C ILE A 341 -16.19 2.96 2.22
N ARG A 342 -16.15 2.89 0.88
CA ARG A 342 -15.54 1.74 0.21
C ARG A 342 -14.06 1.65 0.57
N PRO A 343 -13.54 0.43 0.85
CA PRO A 343 -12.13 0.27 1.16
C PRO A 343 -11.27 0.73 -0.03
N ARG A 344 -10.47 1.77 0.19
CA ARG A 344 -9.53 2.31 -0.81
C ARG A 344 -8.38 1.33 -1.05
N PHE A 345 -7.95 0.66 0.01
CA PHE A 345 -6.86 -0.30 0.00
C PHE A 345 -7.36 -1.67 0.50
N ALA A 346 -8.30 -2.25 -0.24
CA ALA A 346 -8.98 -3.47 0.20
C ALA A 346 -8.03 -4.64 0.52
N MET A 347 -6.86 -4.70 -0.14
CA MET A 347 -5.84 -5.72 0.14
C MET A 347 -5.19 -5.58 1.52
N LEU A 348 -5.24 -4.40 2.13
CA LEU A 348 -4.70 -4.15 3.48
C LEU A 348 -5.71 -4.40 4.59
N LEU A 349 -6.94 -4.76 4.26
CA LEU A 349 -7.90 -5.21 5.28
C LEU A 349 -7.42 -6.52 5.91
N ASP A 350 -7.48 -6.54 7.24
CA ASP A 350 -7.23 -7.77 7.97
C ASP A 350 -8.28 -8.81 7.59
N ARG A 351 -7.83 -10.06 7.44
CA ARG A 351 -8.63 -11.23 7.04
C ARG A 351 -8.54 -12.31 8.13
N PRO A 352 -9.35 -13.36 8.09
CA PRO A 352 -9.14 -14.52 8.95
C PRO A 352 -7.69 -15.01 8.88
N GLY A 353 -7.07 -15.15 10.07
CA GLY A 353 -5.66 -15.47 10.23
C GLY A 353 -4.75 -14.25 10.48
N SER A 354 -5.23 -13.01 10.34
CA SER A 354 -4.44 -11.81 10.68
C SER A 354 -4.20 -11.72 12.19
N ASP A 355 -2.95 -11.46 12.59
CA ASP A 355 -2.58 -11.24 13.99
C ASP A 355 -2.77 -9.77 14.38
N VAL A 356 -3.67 -9.52 15.32
CA VAL A 356 -4.02 -8.19 15.86
C VAL A 356 -3.61 -8.07 17.33
N SER A 357 -2.98 -9.11 17.89
CA SER A 357 -2.60 -9.22 19.31
C SER A 357 -1.71 -8.07 19.79
N GLY A 358 -0.87 -7.49 18.93
CA GLY A 358 -0.01 -6.35 19.23
C GLY A 358 -0.75 -5.00 19.38
N ARG A 359 -2.04 -4.93 19.06
CA ARG A 359 -2.81 -3.69 19.16
C ARG A 359 -3.25 -3.41 20.60
N GLY A 360 -2.98 -2.22 21.10
CA GLY A 360 -3.27 -1.83 22.48
C GLY A 360 -4.74 -1.94 22.88
N PHE A 361 -5.69 -1.82 21.96
CA PHE A 361 -7.12 -2.01 22.25
C PHE A 361 -7.44 -3.48 22.57
N PHE A 362 -6.79 -4.45 21.91
CA PHE A 362 -6.96 -5.87 22.18
C PHE A 362 -6.47 -6.23 23.58
N ALA A 363 -5.21 -5.86 23.90
CA ALA A 363 -4.64 -6.12 25.22
C ALA A 363 -5.51 -5.53 26.37
N ARG A 364 -6.04 -4.30 26.16
CA ARG A 364 -6.95 -3.69 27.14
C ARG A 364 -8.30 -4.40 27.25
N ALA A 365 -8.88 -4.87 26.14
CA ALA A 365 -10.13 -5.62 26.16
C ALA A 365 -9.97 -6.93 26.95
N ILE A 366 -8.89 -7.65 26.75
CA ILE A 366 -8.58 -8.88 27.52
C ILE A 366 -8.36 -8.56 29.00
N ALA A 367 -7.64 -7.47 29.33
CA ALA A 367 -7.38 -7.08 30.72
C ALA A 367 -8.60 -6.54 31.46
N ASN A 368 -9.61 -6.05 30.76
CA ASN A 368 -10.82 -5.46 31.32
C ASN A 368 -12.08 -6.11 30.68
N PRO A 369 -12.35 -7.38 30.97
CA PRO A 369 -13.52 -8.05 30.45
C PRO A 369 -14.79 -7.27 30.80
N ASP A 370 -15.82 -7.38 29.99
CA ASP A 370 -17.13 -6.70 30.13
C ASP A 370 -17.10 -5.18 29.99
N SER A 371 -15.95 -4.57 29.67
CA SER A 371 -15.80 -3.15 29.43
C SER A 371 -15.34 -2.88 27.99
N VAL A 372 -16.08 -2.03 27.28
CA VAL A 372 -15.71 -1.59 25.94
C VAL A 372 -14.47 -0.71 26.02
N GLN A 373 -13.43 -1.12 25.32
CA GLN A 373 -12.17 -0.41 25.19
C GLN A 373 -12.13 0.36 23.87
N ARG A 374 -11.53 1.55 23.89
CA ARG A 374 -11.39 2.40 22.70
C ARG A 374 -9.91 2.62 22.37
N SER A 375 -9.53 2.50 21.09
CA SER A 375 -8.20 2.91 20.63
C SER A 375 -8.06 4.44 20.61
N ARG A 376 -6.84 4.95 20.47
CA ARG A 376 -6.62 6.29 19.91
C ARG A 376 -7.10 6.30 18.46
N ALA A 377 -7.34 7.49 17.88
CA ALA A 377 -7.57 7.62 16.46
C ALA A 377 -6.31 7.19 15.69
N TYR A 378 -6.48 6.48 14.61
CA TYR A 378 -5.41 6.03 13.74
C TYR A 378 -5.92 5.87 12.29
N LEU A 379 -5.01 5.89 11.33
CA LEU A 379 -5.37 5.62 9.93
C LEU A 379 -5.72 4.13 9.78
N GLN A 380 -6.98 3.85 9.43
CA GLN A 380 -7.38 2.48 9.08
C GLN A 380 -6.92 2.19 7.65
N ARG A 381 -5.89 1.36 7.51
CA ARG A 381 -5.16 1.12 6.26
C ARG A 381 -6.05 0.68 5.10
N GLY A 382 -6.99 -0.24 5.34
CA GLY A 382 -7.88 -0.73 4.28
C GLY A 382 -8.83 0.32 3.73
N PHE A 383 -9.25 1.28 4.56
CA PHE A 383 -10.18 2.34 4.17
C PHE A 383 -9.49 3.66 3.80
N GLY A 384 -8.25 3.88 4.25
CA GLY A 384 -7.53 5.14 4.04
C GLY A 384 -8.18 6.32 4.77
N VAL A 385 -8.83 6.08 5.91
CA VAL A 385 -9.48 7.12 6.72
C VAL A 385 -9.14 6.97 8.19
N ALA A 386 -9.12 8.08 8.93
CA ALA A 386 -8.96 8.06 10.37
C ALA A 386 -10.14 7.32 11.03
N CYS A 387 -9.84 6.43 11.96
CA CYS A 387 -10.85 5.69 12.71
C CYS A 387 -10.45 5.48 14.17
N VAL A 388 -11.39 5.01 14.97
CA VAL A 388 -11.15 4.42 16.27
C VAL A 388 -11.67 2.99 16.25
N THR A 389 -10.96 2.07 16.93
CA THR A 389 -11.48 0.72 17.20
C THR A 389 -12.09 0.68 18.58
N LEU A 390 -13.31 0.19 18.66
CA LEU A 390 -13.95 -0.23 19.90
C LEU A 390 -13.84 -1.75 20.01
N ALA A 391 -13.49 -2.25 21.19
CA ALA A 391 -13.27 -3.67 21.44
C ALA A 391 -13.85 -4.08 22.80
N VAL A 392 -14.50 -5.24 22.85
CA VAL A 392 -15.07 -5.81 24.07
C VAL A 392 -14.96 -7.33 24.05
N THR A 393 -14.72 -7.95 25.17
CA THR A 393 -14.73 -9.42 25.26
C THR A 393 -16.12 -9.95 24.92
N ALA A 394 -16.18 -10.92 24.03
CA ALA A 394 -17.41 -11.59 23.64
C ALA A 394 -17.12 -12.98 23.09
N PRO A 395 -17.82 -14.04 23.53
CA PRO A 395 -17.66 -15.36 22.94
C PRO A 395 -18.32 -15.39 21.56
N LEU A 396 -17.74 -16.17 20.65
CA LEU A 396 -18.36 -16.50 19.36
C LEU A 396 -18.44 -18.02 19.24
N ALA A 397 -19.65 -18.56 19.06
CA ALA A 397 -19.92 -20.00 19.01
C ALA A 397 -19.31 -20.76 20.22
N GLY A 398 -19.31 -20.14 21.41
CA GLY A 398 -18.76 -20.71 22.65
C GLY A 398 -17.25 -20.54 22.82
N ALA A 399 -16.50 -20.07 21.81
CA ALA A 399 -15.08 -19.79 21.94
C ALA A 399 -14.87 -18.39 22.55
N PRO A 400 -13.96 -18.21 23.54
CA PRO A 400 -13.66 -16.91 24.11
C PRO A 400 -12.91 -16.03 23.11
N GLY A 401 -13.19 -14.71 23.12
CA GLY A 401 -12.51 -13.77 22.24
C GLY A 401 -12.98 -12.34 22.41
N VAL A 402 -12.73 -11.53 21.41
CA VAL A 402 -12.96 -10.07 21.42
C VAL A 402 -13.74 -9.66 20.17
N LEU A 403 -14.90 -9.04 20.38
CA LEU A 403 -15.64 -8.34 19.34
C LEU A 403 -15.03 -6.96 19.13
N CYS A 404 -14.70 -6.63 17.89
CA CYS A 404 -14.16 -5.33 17.50
C CYS A 404 -15.05 -4.64 16.46
N CYS A 405 -15.12 -3.30 16.53
CA CYS A 405 -15.63 -2.50 15.42
C CYS A 405 -14.76 -1.27 15.17
N ASP A 406 -14.48 -1.00 13.90
CA ASP A 406 -13.78 0.19 13.44
C ASP A 406 -14.84 1.23 13.04
N VAL A 407 -14.75 2.42 13.62
CA VAL A 407 -15.70 3.53 13.41
C VAL A 407 -14.92 4.73 12.89
N ALA A 408 -15.37 5.33 11.79
CA ALA A 408 -14.74 6.51 11.22
C ALA A 408 -14.65 7.64 12.25
N TRP A 409 -13.45 8.17 12.42
CA TRP A 409 -13.18 9.28 13.32
C TRP A 409 -13.41 10.59 12.56
N ARG A 410 -14.40 11.37 12.99
CA ARG A 410 -14.58 12.76 12.60
C ARG A 410 -14.14 13.62 13.77
N ALA A 411 -13.10 14.44 13.54
CA ALA A 411 -12.63 15.42 14.52
C ALA A 411 -13.68 16.46 14.82
#